data_4fe00ad5dcd1fc21d9c83320edd963be
#
_entry.id   4fe00ad5dcd1fc21d9c83320edd963be
#
_cell.length_a   1.000
_cell.length_b   1.000
_cell.length_c   1.000
_cell.angle_alpha   90.00
_cell.angle_beta   90.00
_cell.angle_gamma   90.00
#
_symmetry.space_group_name_H-M   'P 1'
#
loop_
_entity.id
_entity.type
_entity.pdbx_description
1 polymer ?
#
loop_
_entity_poly.entity_id
_entity_poly.type
_entity_poly.pdbx_seq_one_letter_code
_entity_poly.pdbx_strand_id
1 'polypeptide(L)'
;MCLVALSVLLTSCKDDDAPYFKRSDYDMYCFLDADEEYSLEDAVGRTLDASCSISNENDGVAELQVDQETGKHIIVPKKIGRTRVKLMRGEEKVSITVVVKTEAIDFWRITDRIEKIDCASDLKEIIRADMYESQVLPQLKVNDDVYFGYGSKGRWNMSYSSNRDELRDFYVDYAKGDTEYKFYAWPDMDKKQAFTFSLDEVRRPSGGEPTKYGTFTCDLTDYYQQKFGQDKVKRVVLSYKVVSFRMII
;
A
#
# COMPACT_ATOMS: atom_id res chain seq x y z
N MET A 1 -37.75 72.40 13.84
CA MET A 1 -36.54 71.61 13.45
C MET A 1 -36.71 70.25 14.06
N CYS A 2 -37.15 69.28 13.24
CA CYS A 2 -37.18 67.86 13.61
C CYS A 2 -35.96 67.17 13.06
N LEU A 3 -35.16 66.64 13.99
CA LEU A 3 -34.02 65.79 13.65
C LEU A 3 -34.57 64.35 13.50
N VAL A 4 -34.60 63.84 12.29
CA VAL A 4 -34.86 62.43 12.01
C VAL A 4 -33.55 61.67 12.16
N ALA A 5 -33.44 60.86 13.22
CA ALA A 5 -32.34 59.93 13.41
C ALA A 5 -32.55 58.72 12.51
N LEU A 6 -31.71 58.61 11.46
CA LEU A 6 -31.66 57.47 10.58
C LEU A 6 -30.83 56.36 11.23
N SER A 7 -31.51 55.39 11.90
CA SER A 7 -30.86 54.20 12.41
C SER A 7 -30.56 53.23 11.26
N VAL A 8 -29.31 53.19 10.84
CA VAL A 8 -28.81 52.19 9.92
C VAL A 8 -28.70 50.85 10.67
N LEU A 9 -29.67 49.98 10.46
CA LEU A 9 -29.55 48.56 10.84
C LEU A 9 -28.52 47.92 9.95
N LEU A 10 -27.28 47.80 10.46
CA LEU A 10 -26.29 46.91 9.92
C LEU A 10 -26.77 45.47 10.20
N THR A 11 -27.52 44.89 9.28
CA THR A 11 -27.71 43.45 9.24
C THR A 11 -26.36 42.85 8.91
N SER A 12 -25.67 42.38 9.95
CA SER A 12 -24.55 41.44 9.80
C SER A 12 -25.12 40.21 9.11
N CYS A 13 -24.88 40.08 7.80
CA CYS A 13 -25.02 38.78 7.15
C CYS A 13 -24.00 37.88 7.85
N LYS A 14 -24.50 37.03 8.74
CA LYS A 14 -23.72 35.87 9.16
C LYS A 14 -23.58 35.02 7.94
N ASP A 15 -22.34 34.68 7.58
CA ASP A 15 -21.99 33.63 6.63
C ASP A 15 -22.31 32.25 7.23
N ASP A 16 -23.57 32.09 7.75
CA ASP A 16 -24.00 30.83 8.37
C ASP A 16 -24.33 29.74 7.30
N ASP A 17 -24.29 30.10 6.02
CA ASP A 17 -24.59 29.17 4.90
C ASP A 17 -23.38 28.51 4.27
N ALA A 18 -22.16 28.83 4.71
CA ALA A 18 -20.97 28.16 4.15
C ALA A 18 -20.89 26.71 4.68
N PRO A 19 -20.70 25.73 3.79
CA PRO A 19 -20.59 24.33 4.20
C PRO A 19 -19.45 24.15 5.20
N TYR A 20 -19.70 23.34 6.23
CA TYR A 20 -18.70 23.07 7.26
C TYR A 20 -17.48 22.37 6.67
N PHE A 21 -17.69 21.43 5.75
CA PHE A 21 -16.60 20.78 5.02
C PHE A 21 -16.42 21.40 3.63
N LYS A 22 -15.16 21.66 3.24
CA LYS A 22 -14.82 22.24 1.93
C LYS A 22 -15.02 21.27 0.76
N ARG A 23 -15.04 19.98 1.02
CA ARG A 23 -15.17 18.89 0.03
C ARG A 23 -16.02 17.76 0.62
N SER A 24 -16.59 16.94 -0.24
CA SER A 24 -17.29 15.70 0.13
C SER A 24 -16.37 14.51 0.27
N ASP A 25 -15.16 14.59 -0.32
CA ASP A 25 -14.17 13.50 -0.33
C ASP A 25 -12.75 14.01 -0.14
N TYR A 26 -11.98 13.20 0.56
CA TYR A 26 -10.56 13.40 0.83
C TYR A 26 -9.82 12.06 0.69
N ASP A 27 -8.53 12.13 0.34
CA ASP A 27 -7.61 10.99 0.40
C ASP A 27 -6.59 11.22 1.50
N MET A 28 -6.32 10.17 2.29
CA MET A 28 -5.29 10.14 3.31
C MET A 28 -4.36 8.95 3.04
N TYR A 29 -3.07 9.20 2.98
CA TYR A 29 -2.06 8.17 2.81
C TYR A 29 -1.29 8.00 4.12
N CYS A 30 -1.32 6.79 4.67
CA CYS A 30 -0.64 6.43 5.91
C CYS A 30 0.44 5.38 5.62
N PHE A 31 1.56 5.47 6.31
CA PHE A 31 2.64 4.50 6.21
C PHE A 31 2.73 3.68 7.49
N LEU A 32 2.78 2.35 7.35
CA LEU A 32 2.87 1.42 8.49
C LEU A 32 4.15 1.58 9.29
N ASP A 33 5.22 1.92 8.60
CA ASP A 33 6.59 1.94 9.14
C ASP A 33 7.06 3.37 9.48
N ALA A 34 6.20 4.38 9.27
CA ALA A 34 6.49 5.75 9.65
C ALA A 34 6.04 6.01 11.09
N ASP A 35 6.87 6.75 11.81
CA ASP A 35 6.54 7.28 13.14
C ASP A 35 5.84 8.65 12.97
N GLU A 36 4.72 8.63 12.24
CA GLU A 36 3.92 9.81 11.90
C GLU A 36 2.52 9.68 12.48
N GLU A 37 1.99 10.79 12.94
CA GLU A 37 0.61 10.90 13.38
C GLU A 37 -0.29 11.31 12.21
N TYR A 38 -1.36 10.59 11.99
CA TYR A 38 -2.33 10.82 10.92
C TYR A 38 -3.67 11.30 11.49
N SER A 39 -3.87 12.61 11.53
CA SER A 39 -5.07 13.25 12.08
C SER A 39 -6.15 13.46 11.01
N LEU A 40 -7.41 13.15 11.34
CA LEU A 40 -8.56 13.46 10.48
C LEU A 40 -8.76 14.98 10.34
N GLU A 41 -8.49 15.74 11.40
CA GLU A 41 -8.58 17.20 11.41
C GLU A 41 -7.61 17.81 10.39
N ASP A 42 -6.40 17.27 10.30
CA ASP A 42 -5.39 17.75 9.35
C ASP A 42 -5.80 17.36 7.91
N ALA A 43 -6.39 16.19 7.69
CA ALA A 43 -6.89 15.76 6.39
C ALA A 43 -8.02 16.65 5.87
N VAL A 44 -8.97 17.06 6.74
CA VAL A 44 -10.09 17.92 6.32
C VAL A 44 -9.77 19.41 6.47
N GLY A 45 -8.63 19.75 7.10
CA GLY A 45 -8.19 21.13 7.35
C GLY A 45 -9.08 21.89 8.33
N ARG A 46 -9.66 21.18 9.32
CA ARG A 46 -10.60 21.74 10.29
C ARG A 46 -10.70 20.86 11.54
N THR A 47 -10.90 21.49 12.69
CA THR A 47 -11.23 20.78 13.95
C THR A 47 -12.58 20.09 13.84
N LEU A 48 -12.68 18.85 14.28
CA LEU A 48 -13.92 18.09 14.36
C LEU A 48 -14.51 18.27 15.77
N ASP A 49 -15.71 18.85 15.85
CA ASP A 49 -16.40 19.08 17.13
C ASP A 49 -17.35 17.92 17.48
N ALA A 50 -17.90 17.96 18.66
CA ALA A 50 -18.81 16.92 19.17
C ALA A 50 -20.13 16.76 18.35
N SER A 51 -20.41 17.66 17.40
CA SER A 51 -21.54 17.51 16.48
C SER A 51 -21.22 16.63 15.27
N CYS A 52 -19.93 16.27 15.09
CA CYS A 52 -19.48 15.36 14.05
C CYS A 52 -19.58 13.90 14.52
N SER A 53 -20.33 13.08 13.82
CA SER A 53 -20.25 11.64 13.98
C SER A 53 -19.21 11.05 13.04
N ILE A 54 -18.38 10.14 13.54
CA ILE A 54 -17.26 9.55 12.81
C ILE A 54 -17.41 8.04 12.85
N SER A 55 -17.25 7.39 11.70
CA SER A 55 -17.25 5.93 11.61
C SER A 55 -16.20 5.44 10.62
N ASN A 56 -15.55 4.34 10.94
CA ASN A 56 -14.58 3.66 10.09
C ASN A 56 -15.18 2.35 9.56
N GLU A 57 -14.98 2.05 8.28
CA GLU A 57 -15.52 0.84 7.65
C GLU A 57 -14.71 -0.43 7.96
N ASN A 58 -13.40 -0.29 8.24
CA ASN A 58 -12.53 -1.45 8.48
C ASN A 58 -11.38 -1.13 9.44
N ASP A 59 -11.61 -1.40 10.73
CA ASP A 59 -10.60 -1.22 11.79
C ASP A 59 -9.42 -2.22 11.70
N GLY A 60 -9.55 -3.28 10.89
CA GLY A 60 -8.46 -4.21 10.63
C GLY A 60 -7.39 -3.64 9.69
N VAL A 61 -7.71 -2.63 8.88
CA VAL A 61 -6.75 -1.92 8.02
C VAL A 61 -6.14 -0.74 8.74
N ALA A 62 -6.99 0.09 9.35
CA ALA A 62 -6.57 1.23 10.15
C ALA A 62 -7.61 1.48 11.25
N GLU A 63 -7.18 1.72 12.46
CA GLU A 63 -8.03 1.98 13.61
C GLU A 63 -8.20 3.48 13.84
N LEU A 64 -9.41 3.89 14.20
CA LEU A 64 -9.70 5.24 14.63
C LEU A 64 -9.55 5.34 16.14
N GLN A 65 -8.73 6.26 16.60
CA GLN A 65 -8.52 6.56 18.01
C GLN A 65 -8.72 8.05 18.27
N VAL A 66 -8.95 8.42 19.54
CA VAL A 66 -8.96 9.82 19.99
C VAL A 66 -7.73 10.04 20.85
N ASP A 67 -6.90 10.97 20.47
CA ASP A 67 -5.77 11.41 21.28
C ASP A 67 -6.30 12.12 22.53
N GLN A 68 -5.93 11.63 23.69
CA GLN A 68 -6.44 12.11 24.98
C GLN A 68 -5.88 13.48 25.38
N GLU A 69 -4.73 13.87 24.81
CA GLU A 69 -4.09 15.15 25.13
C GLU A 69 -4.63 16.27 24.24
N THR A 70 -4.80 16.00 22.95
CA THR A 70 -5.18 17.01 21.95
C THR A 70 -6.66 16.95 21.60
N GLY A 71 -7.35 15.85 21.89
CA GLY A 71 -8.74 15.59 21.47
C GLY A 71 -8.88 15.30 19.98
N LYS A 72 -7.79 15.19 19.22
CA LYS A 72 -7.81 14.90 17.78
C LYS A 72 -8.17 13.44 17.48
N HIS A 73 -8.79 13.24 16.34
CA HIS A 73 -9.11 11.91 15.84
C HIS A 73 -7.95 11.38 14.99
N ILE A 74 -7.28 10.35 15.50
CA ILE A 74 -6.04 9.78 14.91
C ILE A 74 -6.35 8.48 14.20
N ILE A 75 -5.79 8.32 13.00
CA ILE A 75 -5.78 7.07 12.26
C ILE A 75 -4.50 6.31 12.56
N VAL A 76 -4.64 5.13 13.15
CA VAL A 76 -3.53 4.22 13.45
C VAL A 76 -3.48 3.12 12.38
N PRO A 77 -2.52 3.15 11.45
CA PRO A 77 -2.40 2.12 10.41
C PRO A 77 -2.03 0.77 11.02
N LYS A 78 -2.70 -0.32 10.59
CA LYS A 78 -2.49 -1.68 11.11
C LYS A 78 -2.05 -2.67 10.04
N LYS A 79 -2.62 -2.55 8.83
CA LYS A 79 -2.37 -3.48 7.72
C LYS A 79 -2.41 -2.73 6.39
N ILE A 80 -1.59 -3.16 5.43
CA ILE A 80 -1.67 -2.65 4.06
C ILE A 80 -3.08 -2.85 3.52
N GLY A 81 -3.63 -1.81 2.94
CA GLY A 81 -4.97 -1.88 2.38
C GLY A 81 -5.64 -0.52 2.29
N ARG A 82 -6.96 -0.58 2.21
CA ARG A 82 -7.81 0.59 2.11
C ARG A 82 -8.99 0.46 3.06
N THR A 83 -9.30 1.55 3.76
CA THR A 83 -10.56 1.72 4.49
C THR A 83 -11.17 3.08 4.16
N ARG A 84 -12.38 3.30 4.60
CA ARG A 84 -13.08 4.58 4.45
C ARG A 84 -13.58 5.06 5.79
N VAL A 85 -13.23 6.29 6.14
CA VAL A 85 -13.78 6.99 7.28
C VAL A 85 -14.88 7.92 6.79
N LYS A 86 -16.05 7.84 7.42
CA LYS A 86 -17.20 8.70 7.14
C LYS A 86 -17.36 9.70 8.27
N LEU A 87 -17.46 10.98 7.89
CA LEU A 87 -17.80 12.07 8.79
C LEU A 87 -19.20 12.56 8.45
N MET A 88 -20.02 12.81 9.45
CA MET A 88 -21.35 13.39 9.27
C MET A 88 -21.55 14.51 10.28
N ARG A 89 -22.05 15.66 9.80
CA ARG A 89 -22.45 16.81 10.62
C ARG A 89 -23.75 17.37 10.10
N GLY A 90 -24.86 17.10 10.81
CA GLY A 90 -26.18 17.35 10.28
C GLY A 90 -26.44 16.59 8.98
N GLU A 91 -26.73 17.30 7.90
CA GLU A 91 -26.95 16.72 6.57
C GLU A 91 -25.65 16.59 5.75
N GLU A 92 -24.57 17.24 6.17
CA GLU A 92 -23.29 17.17 5.48
C GLU A 92 -22.62 15.82 5.70
N LYS A 93 -22.16 15.22 4.60
CA LYS A 93 -21.47 13.93 4.59
C LYS A 93 -20.13 14.05 3.87
N VAL A 94 -19.09 13.57 4.53
CA VAL A 94 -17.73 13.55 3.99
C VAL A 94 -17.18 12.14 4.06
N SER A 95 -16.44 11.75 3.04
CA SER A 95 -15.74 10.47 2.96
C SER A 95 -14.24 10.71 2.90
N ILE A 96 -13.47 10.09 3.79
CA ILE A 96 -12.01 10.07 3.75
C ILE A 96 -11.57 8.67 3.35
N THR A 97 -10.95 8.56 2.19
CA THR A 97 -10.32 7.30 1.77
C THR A 97 -8.95 7.21 2.41
N VAL A 98 -8.79 6.30 3.36
CA VAL A 98 -7.53 6.01 4.01
C VAL A 98 -6.83 4.87 3.27
N VAL A 99 -5.64 5.13 2.73
CA VAL A 99 -4.80 4.15 2.03
C VAL A 99 -3.56 3.90 2.88
N VAL A 100 -3.47 2.70 3.44
CA VAL A 100 -2.31 2.28 4.22
C VAL A 100 -1.29 1.65 3.30
N LYS A 101 -0.09 2.20 3.29
CA LYS A 101 1.07 1.81 2.49
C LYS A 101 2.23 1.36 3.38
N THR A 102 3.30 0.95 2.75
CA THR A 102 4.60 0.66 3.36
C THR A 102 5.70 1.06 2.41
N GLU A 103 6.91 1.22 2.93
CA GLU A 103 8.10 1.50 2.13
C GLU A 103 8.45 0.39 1.13
N ALA A 104 7.98 -0.85 1.34
CA ALA A 104 8.17 -1.94 0.38
C ALA A 104 7.39 -1.71 -0.93
N ILE A 105 6.37 -0.84 -0.90
CA ILE A 105 5.61 -0.44 -2.09
C ILE A 105 6.31 0.78 -2.69
N ASP A 106 7.40 0.52 -3.40
CA ASP A 106 8.27 1.53 -3.98
C ASP A 106 8.83 1.04 -5.34
N PHE A 107 9.79 1.76 -5.89
CA PHE A 107 10.50 1.39 -7.11
C PHE A 107 11.71 0.55 -6.78
N TRP A 108 11.80 -0.62 -7.40
CA TRP A 108 12.87 -1.59 -7.19
C TRP A 108 13.50 -1.99 -8.52
N ARG A 109 14.82 -2.07 -8.55
CA ARG A 109 15.56 -2.65 -9.68
C ARG A 109 16.06 -4.03 -9.33
N ILE A 110 15.81 -4.99 -10.18
CA ILE A 110 16.32 -6.35 -10.03
C ILE A 110 17.81 -6.37 -10.35
N THR A 111 18.61 -6.76 -9.38
CA THR A 111 20.07 -6.84 -9.52
C THR A 111 20.56 -8.27 -9.74
N ASP A 112 19.80 -9.27 -9.29
CA ASP A 112 20.17 -10.68 -9.43
C ASP A 112 18.92 -11.57 -9.43
N ARG A 113 19.03 -12.74 -10.10
CA ARG A 113 18.05 -13.81 -10.10
C ARG A 113 18.71 -15.11 -9.65
N ILE A 114 18.20 -15.70 -8.59
CA ILE A 114 18.76 -16.89 -7.96
C ILE A 114 17.73 -18.01 -8.00
N GLU A 115 18.13 -19.14 -8.56
CA GLU A 115 17.33 -20.36 -8.65
C GLU A 115 17.94 -21.44 -7.77
N LYS A 116 17.16 -21.99 -6.85
CA LYS A 116 17.52 -23.17 -6.06
C LYS A 116 16.60 -24.31 -6.45
N ILE A 117 17.12 -25.25 -7.27
CA ILE A 117 16.39 -26.41 -7.76
C ILE A 117 17.08 -27.66 -7.24
N ASP A 118 16.48 -28.33 -6.26
CA ASP A 118 16.88 -29.63 -5.71
C ASP A 118 15.81 -30.66 -6.07
N CYS A 119 16.11 -31.46 -7.08
CA CYS A 119 15.21 -32.46 -7.65
C CYS A 119 16.00 -33.58 -8.34
N ALA A 120 15.31 -34.59 -8.85
CA ALA A 120 15.88 -35.60 -9.71
C ALA A 120 16.55 -34.95 -10.94
N SER A 121 17.68 -35.51 -11.38
CA SER A 121 18.56 -34.89 -12.38
C SER A 121 17.88 -34.65 -13.74
N ASP A 122 16.95 -35.51 -14.11
CA ASP A 122 16.16 -35.44 -15.35
C ASP A 122 15.09 -34.33 -15.33
N LEU A 123 14.72 -33.87 -14.16
CA LEU A 123 13.70 -32.82 -14.00
C LEU A 123 14.26 -31.41 -13.93
N LYS A 124 15.56 -31.24 -13.64
CA LYS A 124 16.13 -29.93 -13.35
C LYS A 124 15.95 -28.92 -14.48
N GLU A 125 16.26 -29.32 -15.70
CA GLU A 125 16.11 -28.44 -16.88
C GLU A 125 14.63 -28.24 -17.26
N ILE A 126 13.79 -29.26 -17.04
CA ILE A 126 12.35 -29.17 -17.27
C ILE A 126 11.73 -28.12 -16.32
N ILE A 127 12.06 -28.20 -15.02
CA ILE A 127 11.58 -27.23 -14.03
C ILE A 127 12.10 -25.83 -14.34
N ARG A 128 13.36 -25.70 -14.74
CA ARG A 128 13.93 -24.41 -15.12
C ARG A 128 13.21 -23.79 -16.31
N ALA A 129 12.98 -24.55 -17.36
CA ALA A 129 12.26 -24.10 -18.56
C ALA A 129 10.81 -23.69 -18.20
N ASP A 130 10.12 -24.52 -17.43
CA ASP A 130 8.74 -24.24 -16.98
C ASP A 130 8.66 -22.94 -16.14
N MET A 131 9.65 -22.67 -15.28
CA MET A 131 9.72 -21.41 -14.51
C MET A 131 9.89 -20.18 -15.41
N TYR A 132 10.57 -20.29 -16.57
CA TYR A 132 10.69 -19.20 -17.54
C TYR A 132 9.45 -19.00 -18.39
N GLU A 133 8.70 -20.06 -18.66
CA GLU A 133 7.51 -20.05 -19.52
C GLU A 133 6.22 -19.85 -18.70
N SER A 134 6.31 -19.91 -17.39
CA SER A 134 5.13 -19.84 -16.49
C SER A 134 4.41 -18.50 -16.62
N GLN A 135 3.12 -18.56 -16.93
CA GLN A 135 2.25 -17.39 -16.89
C GLN A 135 1.85 -16.97 -15.46
N VAL A 136 2.09 -17.84 -14.48
CA VAL A 136 1.74 -17.63 -13.07
C VAL A 136 2.76 -16.71 -12.38
N LEU A 137 4.04 -16.80 -12.81
CA LEU A 137 5.11 -15.97 -12.24
C LEU A 137 5.36 -14.74 -13.12
N PRO A 138 5.63 -13.58 -12.52
CA PRO A 138 6.13 -12.44 -13.26
C PRO A 138 7.43 -12.83 -13.98
N GLN A 139 7.52 -12.55 -15.28
CA GLN A 139 8.72 -12.81 -16.08
C GLN A 139 9.76 -11.70 -15.86
N LEU A 140 10.21 -11.56 -14.62
CA LEU A 140 11.18 -10.56 -14.21
C LEU A 140 12.59 -10.95 -14.64
N LYS A 141 13.34 -9.97 -15.17
CA LYS A 141 14.72 -10.14 -15.62
C LYS A 141 15.65 -9.25 -14.78
N VAL A 142 16.92 -9.59 -14.76
CA VAL A 142 17.96 -8.72 -14.20
C VAL A 142 17.96 -7.40 -14.97
N ASN A 143 18.04 -6.28 -14.25
CA ASN A 143 17.88 -4.90 -14.69
C ASN A 143 16.44 -4.46 -14.99
N ASP A 144 15.43 -5.30 -14.78
CA ASP A 144 14.06 -4.81 -14.79
C ASP A 144 13.80 -3.91 -13.59
N ASP A 145 13.07 -2.83 -13.84
CA ASP A 145 12.52 -1.99 -12.80
C ASP A 145 11.11 -2.48 -12.46
N VAL A 146 10.87 -2.71 -11.19
CA VAL A 146 9.58 -3.16 -10.65
C VAL A 146 8.96 -2.03 -9.85
N TYR A 147 7.74 -1.70 -10.16
CA TYR A 147 6.95 -0.70 -9.47
C TYR A 147 5.70 -1.33 -8.87
N PHE A 148 5.49 -1.08 -7.59
CA PHE A 148 4.27 -1.44 -6.89
C PHE A 148 3.48 -0.17 -6.58
N GLY A 149 2.35 -0.01 -7.23
CA GLY A 149 1.50 1.18 -7.09
C GLY A 149 0.06 0.85 -6.74
N TYR A 150 -0.63 1.84 -6.20
CA TYR A 150 -2.06 1.76 -5.95
C TYR A 150 -2.80 2.43 -7.11
N GLY A 151 -3.49 1.63 -7.91
CA GLY A 151 -4.17 2.12 -9.10
C GLY A 151 -5.53 2.79 -8.82
N SER A 152 -6.02 3.54 -9.81
CA SER A 152 -7.30 4.28 -9.76
C SER A 152 -8.52 3.40 -9.47
N LYS A 153 -8.44 2.10 -9.73
CA LYS A 153 -9.51 1.11 -9.45
C LYS A 153 -9.52 0.62 -7.99
N GLY A 154 -8.67 1.19 -7.12
CA GLY A 154 -8.58 0.78 -5.73
C GLY A 154 -7.88 -0.57 -5.53
N ARG A 155 -7.01 -0.97 -6.45
CA ARG A 155 -6.22 -2.20 -6.39
C ARG A 155 -4.73 -1.88 -6.44
N TRP A 156 -3.93 -2.76 -5.88
CA TRP A 156 -2.49 -2.72 -6.05
C TRP A 156 -2.12 -3.22 -7.44
N ASN A 157 -1.19 -2.52 -8.08
CA ASN A 157 -0.69 -2.89 -9.40
C ASN A 157 0.82 -3.05 -9.35
N MET A 158 1.30 -4.07 -10.05
CA MET A 158 2.71 -4.27 -10.33
C MET A 158 2.95 -4.05 -11.82
N SER A 159 3.92 -3.21 -12.15
CA SER A 159 4.46 -3.07 -13.50
C SER A 159 5.96 -3.32 -13.48
N TYR A 160 6.53 -3.75 -14.61
CA TYR A 160 7.96 -3.93 -14.75
C TYR A 160 8.43 -3.53 -16.15
N SER A 161 9.70 -3.15 -16.27
CA SER A 161 10.22 -2.47 -17.47
C SER A 161 10.23 -3.32 -18.73
N SER A 162 10.32 -4.65 -18.61
CA SER A 162 10.27 -5.55 -19.77
C SER A 162 8.87 -5.74 -20.33
N ASN A 163 7.84 -5.33 -19.61
CA ASN A 163 6.45 -5.40 -20.05
C ASN A 163 5.59 -4.30 -19.39
N ARG A 164 5.89 -3.03 -19.73
CA ARG A 164 5.23 -1.85 -19.15
C ARG A 164 3.73 -1.78 -19.43
N ASP A 165 3.27 -2.42 -20.50
CA ASP A 165 1.87 -2.41 -20.89
C ASP A 165 1.04 -3.45 -20.12
N GLU A 166 1.70 -4.40 -19.44
CA GLU A 166 1.05 -5.42 -18.65
C GLU A 166 1.07 -5.05 -17.16
N LEU A 167 0.05 -4.30 -16.74
CA LEU A 167 -0.22 -4.09 -15.32
C LEU A 167 -0.86 -5.37 -14.76
N ARG A 168 -0.17 -6.01 -13.82
CA ARG A 168 -0.74 -7.11 -13.06
C ARG A 168 -1.28 -6.59 -11.74
N ASP A 169 -2.56 -6.83 -11.51
CA ASP A 169 -3.16 -6.60 -10.21
C ASP A 169 -2.58 -7.61 -9.20
N PHE A 170 -2.31 -7.15 -8.00
CA PHE A 170 -1.84 -8.00 -6.92
C PHE A 170 -2.45 -7.59 -5.59
N TYR A 171 -2.37 -8.48 -4.63
CA TYR A 171 -2.77 -8.25 -3.26
C TYR A 171 -1.54 -8.31 -2.36
N VAL A 172 -1.45 -7.40 -1.40
CA VAL A 172 -0.37 -7.36 -0.41
C VAL A 172 -0.93 -7.76 0.95
N ASP A 173 -0.31 -8.75 1.58
CA ASP A 173 -0.60 -9.16 2.94
C ASP A 173 0.59 -8.78 3.83
N TYR A 174 0.38 -7.74 4.62
CA TYR A 174 1.35 -7.25 5.59
C TYR A 174 0.62 -6.47 6.69
N ALA A 175 0.97 -6.76 7.93
CA ALA A 175 0.50 -6.04 9.10
C ALA A 175 1.68 -5.42 9.87
N LYS A 176 1.41 -4.38 10.68
CA LYS A 176 2.44 -3.75 11.52
C LYS A 176 3.03 -4.78 12.47
N GLY A 177 4.35 -4.91 12.43
CA GLY A 177 5.10 -5.89 13.23
C GLY A 177 5.47 -7.17 12.48
N ASP A 178 4.93 -7.40 11.26
CA ASP A 178 5.43 -8.47 10.40
C ASP A 178 6.85 -8.13 9.91
N THR A 179 7.64 -9.17 9.63
CA THR A 179 9.00 -9.03 9.09
C THR A 179 9.06 -9.25 7.58
N GLU A 180 7.98 -9.77 7.01
CA GLU A 180 7.91 -10.13 5.59
C GLU A 180 6.59 -9.67 4.98
N TYR A 181 6.68 -9.13 3.77
CA TYR A 181 5.53 -8.77 2.94
C TYR A 181 5.21 -9.92 2.00
N LYS A 182 3.92 -10.25 1.85
CA LYS A 182 3.46 -11.28 0.92
C LYS A 182 2.67 -10.66 -0.20
N PHE A 183 3.08 -10.93 -1.43
CA PHE A 183 2.45 -10.45 -2.65
C PHE A 183 1.79 -11.62 -3.38
N TYR A 184 0.49 -11.52 -3.65
CA TYR A 184 -0.30 -12.53 -4.33
C TYR A 184 -0.83 -11.98 -5.65
N ALA A 185 -0.75 -12.73 -6.74
CA ALA A 185 -1.33 -12.32 -8.01
C ALA A 185 -2.87 -12.33 -7.95
N TRP A 186 -3.49 -11.30 -8.51
CA TRP A 186 -4.94 -11.21 -8.71
C TRP A 186 -5.28 -11.70 -10.13
N PRO A 187 -6.46 -12.33 -10.41
CA PRO A 187 -7.60 -12.57 -9.52
C PRO A 187 -7.50 -13.86 -8.70
N ASP A 188 -6.63 -14.78 -9.09
CA ASP A 188 -6.65 -16.15 -8.56
C ASP A 188 -6.13 -16.26 -7.13
N MET A 189 -5.45 -15.23 -6.63
CA MET A 189 -4.90 -15.13 -5.26
C MET A 189 -4.51 -16.50 -4.67
N ASP A 190 -3.86 -17.33 -5.48
CA ASP A 190 -3.35 -18.60 -4.98
C ASP A 190 -2.23 -18.32 -3.99
N LYS A 191 -2.59 -18.33 -2.71
CA LYS A 191 -1.67 -18.06 -1.61
C LYS A 191 -0.47 -18.99 -1.57
N LYS A 192 -0.50 -20.10 -2.32
CA LYS A 192 0.60 -21.05 -2.41
C LYS A 192 1.77 -20.55 -3.25
N GLN A 193 1.54 -19.56 -4.11
CA GLN A 193 2.56 -19.02 -5.02
C GLN A 193 2.85 -17.54 -4.77
N ALA A 194 2.76 -17.11 -3.51
CA ALA A 194 3.08 -15.76 -3.12
C ALA A 194 4.57 -15.47 -3.27
N PHE A 195 4.90 -14.25 -3.74
CA PHE A 195 6.20 -13.68 -3.51
C PHE A 195 6.27 -13.09 -2.11
N THR A 196 7.26 -13.49 -1.35
CA THR A 196 7.61 -12.90 -0.06
C THR A 196 8.72 -11.89 -0.27
N PHE A 197 8.53 -10.66 0.18
CA PHE A 197 9.57 -9.64 0.19
C PHE A 197 10.15 -9.50 1.58
N SER A 198 11.48 -9.53 1.68
CA SER A 198 12.24 -9.16 2.88
C SER A 198 13.14 -7.97 2.60
N LEU A 199 13.14 -6.99 3.51
CA LEU A 199 14.12 -5.91 3.50
C LEU A 199 15.42 -6.43 4.11
N ASP A 200 16.49 -6.55 3.28
CA ASP A 200 17.76 -7.13 3.73
C ASP A 200 18.65 -6.08 4.41
N GLU A 201 18.76 -4.87 3.86
CA GLU A 201 19.66 -3.83 4.31
C GLU A 201 19.20 -2.44 3.90
N VAL A 202 19.49 -1.44 4.73
CA VAL A 202 19.37 -0.01 4.40
C VAL A 202 20.71 0.65 4.57
N ARG A 203 21.31 1.15 3.50
CA ARG A 203 22.54 1.93 3.51
C ARG A 203 22.22 3.41 3.45
N ARG A 204 22.78 4.18 4.37
CA ARG A 204 22.60 5.65 4.43
C ARG A 204 23.94 6.31 4.15
N PRO A 205 24.21 6.70 2.88
CA PRO A 205 25.41 7.48 2.56
C PRO A 205 25.33 8.86 3.22
N SER A 206 26.49 9.42 3.60
CA SER A 206 26.56 10.76 4.17
C SER A 206 26.02 11.79 3.17
N GLY A 207 24.87 12.41 3.49
CA GLY A 207 24.23 13.46 2.68
C GLY A 207 23.39 12.97 1.50
N GLY A 208 23.10 11.67 1.39
CA GLY A 208 22.26 11.09 0.34
C GLY A 208 20.98 10.41 0.88
N GLU A 209 20.03 10.16 -0.01
CA GLU A 209 18.86 9.35 0.29
C GLU A 209 19.28 7.90 0.64
N PRO A 210 18.58 7.24 1.56
CA PRO A 210 18.88 5.87 1.91
C PRO A 210 18.64 4.94 0.74
N THR A 211 19.61 4.05 0.47
CA THR A 211 19.46 2.96 -0.50
C THR A 211 19.03 1.71 0.25
N LYS A 212 17.93 1.11 -0.17
CA LYS A 212 17.38 -0.12 0.44
C LYS A 212 17.70 -1.31 -0.46
N TYR A 213 18.01 -2.44 0.15
CA TYR A 213 18.25 -3.72 -0.50
C TYR A 213 17.26 -4.73 0.02
N GLY A 214 16.69 -5.52 -0.85
CA GLY A 214 15.70 -6.51 -0.48
C GLY A 214 15.77 -7.76 -1.35
N THR A 215 14.91 -8.72 -1.00
CA THR A 215 14.77 -9.97 -1.74
C THR A 215 13.30 -10.30 -1.91
N PHE A 216 12.87 -10.54 -3.16
CA PHE A 216 11.62 -11.20 -3.47
C PHE A 216 11.89 -12.71 -3.59
N THR A 217 11.16 -13.53 -2.87
CA THR A 217 11.32 -14.99 -2.87
C THR A 217 9.98 -15.65 -3.12
N CYS A 218 9.94 -16.59 -4.06
CA CYS A 218 8.78 -17.45 -4.30
C CYS A 218 9.20 -18.91 -4.08
N ASP A 219 8.60 -19.58 -3.10
CA ASP A 219 8.79 -21.01 -2.89
C ASP A 219 7.78 -21.78 -3.75
N LEU A 220 8.29 -22.46 -4.75
CA LEU A 220 7.54 -23.26 -5.72
C LEU A 220 7.61 -24.76 -5.44
N THR A 221 8.14 -25.15 -4.28
CA THR A 221 8.36 -26.54 -3.92
C THR A 221 7.07 -27.34 -4.00
N ASP A 222 6.00 -26.89 -3.33
CA ASP A 222 4.72 -27.60 -3.32
C ASP A 222 4.11 -27.71 -4.72
N TYR A 223 4.22 -26.66 -5.53
CA TYR A 223 3.73 -26.65 -6.90
C TYR A 223 4.40 -27.75 -7.74
N TYR A 224 5.73 -27.83 -7.70
CA TYR A 224 6.46 -28.82 -8.46
C TYR A 224 6.40 -30.21 -7.86
N GLN A 225 6.21 -30.36 -6.56
CA GLN A 225 5.92 -31.64 -5.91
C GLN A 225 4.57 -32.20 -6.35
N GLN A 226 3.55 -31.36 -6.48
CA GLN A 226 2.26 -31.77 -7.03
C GLN A 226 2.35 -32.19 -8.51
N LYS A 227 3.20 -31.50 -9.29
CA LYS A 227 3.36 -31.77 -10.73
C LYS A 227 4.19 -33.01 -11.03
N PHE A 228 5.25 -33.27 -10.26
CA PHE A 228 6.24 -34.31 -10.57
C PHE A 228 6.42 -35.39 -9.50
N GLY A 229 5.88 -35.21 -8.31
CA GLY A 229 6.00 -36.11 -7.16
C GLY A 229 6.93 -35.59 -6.06
N GLN A 230 6.55 -35.82 -4.81
CA GLN A 230 7.33 -35.36 -3.65
C GLN A 230 8.68 -36.10 -3.49
N ASP A 231 8.76 -37.32 -3.98
CA ASP A 231 9.97 -38.15 -4.00
C ASP A 231 11.02 -37.62 -5.00
N LYS A 232 10.58 -36.94 -6.05
CA LYS A 232 11.44 -36.41 -7.13
C LYS A 232 11.83 -34.95 -6.95
N VAL A 233 11.04 -34.15 -6.22
CA VAL A 233 11.30 -32.73 -6.00
C VAL A 233 11.42 -32.48 -4.51
N LYS A 234 12.60 -32.02 -4.08
CA LYS A 234 12.88 -31.68 -2.68
C LYS A 234 12.67 -30.18 -2.41
N ARG A 235 13.15 -29.35 -3.32
CA ARG A 235 13.08 -27.90 -3.15
C ARG A 235 13.16 -27.16 -4.48
N VAL A 236 12.26 -26.20 -4.70
CA VAL A 236 12.32 -25.25 -5.82
C VAL A 236 12.00 -23.86 -5.31
N VAL A 237 12.99 -22.97 -5.33
CA VAL A 237 12.85 -21.59 -4.88
C VAL A 237 13.42 -20.64 -5.91
N LEU A 238 12.64 -19.63 -6.27
CA LEU A 238 13.03 -18.52 -7.12
C LEU A 238 13.17 -17.26 -6.28
N SER A 239 14.32 -16.58 -6.36
CA SER A 239 14.57 -15.34 -5.64
C SER A 239 15.11 -14.27 -6.58
N TYR A 240 14.72 -13.01 -6.31
CA TYR A 240 15.25 -11.83 -6.97
C TYR A 240 15.85 -10.90 -5.92
N LYS A 241 17.13 -10.56 -6.10
CA LYS A 241 17.75 -9.48 -5.34
C LYS A 241 17.36 -8.14 -5.95
N VAL A 242 17.01 -7.19 -5.11
CA VAL A 242 16.54 -5.88 -5.56
C VAL A 242 17.20 -4.76 -4.78
N VAL A 243 17.28 -3.61 -5.43
CA VAL A 243 17.74 -2.36 -4.84
C VAL A 243 16.70 -1.27 -5.11
N SER A 244 16.40 -0.46 -4.10
CA SER A 244 15.50 0.67 -4.29
C SER A 244 16.16 1.73 -5.16
N PHE A 245 15.37 2.39 -6.01
CA PHE A 245 15.83 3.56 -6.75
C PHE A 245 14.73 4.61 -6.76
N ARG A 246 15.14 5.86 -6.94
CA ARG A 246 14.22 6.97 -7.08
C ARG A 246 14.04 7.28 -8.55
N MET A 247 12.80 7.29 -9.02
CA MET A 247 12.51 7.84 -10.34
C MET A 247 12.62 9.36 -10.24
N ILE A 248 13.60 9.95 -10.92
CA ILE A 248 13.64 11.40 -11.13
C ILE A 248 12.61 11.68 -12.22
N ILE A 249 11.45 12.21 -11.80
CA ILE A 249 10.38 12.65 -12.69
C ILE A 249 10.66 14.08 -13.10
#